data_b0232be70fb29f32f6c7780b3edff87a
#
_entry.id   b0232be70fb29f32f6c7780b3edff87a
#
_cell.length_a   1.000
_cell.length_b   1.000
_cell.length_c   1.000
_cell.angle_alpha   90.00
_cell.angle_beta   90.00
_cell.angle_gamma   90.00
#
_symmetry.space_group_name_H-M   'P 1'
#
loop_
_entity.id
_entity.type
_entity.pdbx_description
1 polymer ?
#
loop_
_entity_poly.entity_id
_entity_poly.type
_entity_poly.pdbx_seq_one_letter_code
_entity_poly.pdbx_strand_id
1 'polypeptide(L)'
;MGGFLTGLLIAGVVVVLFFFYLVSIYNGLVTLRNRFQNAYSQIDVQLKRRYDLIPNLVETAKGYMKHERETLDAVIKARNSAMAAGQQAAANPGDPNAIRNLSTAETALAGSLNRFIGLAEAYPDLKANQNMLALQEELTSTENKISFARQGFNDAVTAYNTGIETFPGNFVAGFGNFQRASLWELTEPEDRKSTRLNSSHEWISRMPSSA
;
A
#
# COMPACT_ATOMS: atom_id res chain seq x y z
N MET A 1 -0.83 34.33 53.30
CA MET A 1 0.36 33.83 52.56
C MET A 1 0.30 32.33 52.28
N GLY A 2 -0.18 31.46 53.19
CA GLY A 2 -0.24 30.00 52.95
C GLY A 2 -1.08 29.58 51.73
N GLY A 3 -2.27 30.17 51.56
CA GLY A 3 -3.15 29.83 50.43
C GLY A 3 -2.60 30.20 49.05
N PHE A 4 -1.79 31.25 48.95
CA PHE A 4 -1.13 31.63 47.69
C PHE A 4 -0.02 30.64 47.31
N LEU A 5 0.78 30.20 48.27
CA LEU A 5 1.84 29.21 48.06
C LEU A 5 1.28 27.83 47.68
N THR A 6 0.19 27.40 48.32
CA THR A 6 -0.49 26.15 47.97
C THR A 6 -1.11 26.21 46.57
N GLY A 7 -1.71 27.35 46.17
CA GLY A 7 -2.21 27.57 44.82
C GLY A 7 -1.10 27.46 43.74
N LEU A 8 0.06 28.05 44.03
CA LEU A 8 1.22 28.04 43.15
C LEU A 8 1.82 26.63 43.00
N LEU A 9 1.87 25.84 44.07
CA LEU A 9 2.28 24.43 44.04
C LEU A 9 1.31 23.57 43.21
N ILE A 10 0.01 23.73 43.39
CA ILE A 10 -1.00 23.01 42.63
C ILE A 10 -0.88 23.35 41.13
N ALA A 11 -0.75 24.66 40.82
CA ALA A 11 -0.54 25.09 39.41
C ALA A 11 0.73 24.47 38.79
N GLY A 12 1.83 24.42 39.55
CA GLY A 12 3.06 23.77 39.13
C GLY A 12 2.89 22.29 38.84
N VAL A 13 2.20 21.56 39.71
CA VAL A 13 1.88 20.14 39.52
C VAL A 13 1.03 19.92 38.26
N VAL A 14 -0.01 20.75 38.05
CA VAL A 14 -0.87 20.67 36.86
C VAL A 14 -0.07 20.88 35.57
N VAL A 15 0.83 21.86 35.53
CA VAL A 15 1.70 22.13 34.37
C VAL A 15 2.60 20.93 34.09
N VAL A 16 3.21 20.32 35.11
CA VAL A 16 4.05 19.14 34.96
C VAL A 16 3.25 17.96 34.40
N LEU A 17 2.08 17.68 34.94
CA LEU A 17 1.21 16.61 34.46
C LEU A 17 0.77 16.86 33.03
N PHE A 18 0.43 18.09 32.66
CA PHE A 18 0.08 18.46 31.29
C PHE A 18 1.25 18.27 30.32
N PHE A 19 2.47 18.61 30.75
CA PHE A 19 3.67 18.37 29.95
C PHE A 19 3.87 16.87 29.67
N PHE A 20 3.81 16.01 30.69
CA PHE A 20 3.92 14.58 30.52
C PHE A 20 2.81 13.99 29.61
N TYR A 21 1.61 14.55 29.71
CA TYR A 21 0.49 14.19 28.84
C TYR A 21 0.81 14.50 27.37
N LEU A 22 1.33 15.69 27.05
CA LEU A 22 1.75 16.04 25.67
C LEU A 22 2.88 15.13 25.16
N VAL A 23 3.86 14.81 26.01
CA VAL A 23 4.93 13.87 25.66
C VAL A 23 4.37 12.48 25.34
N SER A 24 3.39 12.01 26.10
CA SER A 24 2.73 10.73 25.86
C SER A 24 2.02 10.70 24.49
N ILE A 25 1.31 11.78 24.12
CA ILE A 25 0.67 11.91 22.80
C ILE A 25 1.73 11.90 21.69
N TYR A 26 2.78 12.67 21.83
CA TYR A 26 3.88 12.71 20.86
C TYR A 26 4.49 11.32 20.64
N ASN A 27 4.81 10.61 21.73
CA ASN A 27 5.34 9.25 21.65
C ASN A 27 4.34 8.28 21.00
N GLY A 28 3.04 8.45 21.25
CA GLY A 28 1.97 7.71 20.59
C GLY A 28 1.99 7.90 19.06
N LEU A 29 2.10 9.16 18.60
CA LEU A 29 2.18 9.50 17.18
C LEU A 29 3.44 8.93 16.51
N VAL A 30 4.59 8.99 17.19
CA VAL A 30 5.83 8.37 16.73
C VAL A 30 5.66 6.86 16.58
N THR A 31 5.00 6.21 17.54
CA THR A 31 4.71 4.78 17.49
C THR A 31 3.83 4.41 16.30
N LEU A 32 2.77 5.18 16.03
CA LEU A 32 1.89 4.98 14.89
C LEU A 32 2.64 5.17 13.56
N ARG A 33 3.50 6.19 13.47
CA ARG A 33 4.38 6.41 12.29
C ARG A 33 5.28 5.21 12.03
N ASN A 34 5.97 4.73 13.05
CA ASN A 34 6.85 3.58 12.94
C ASN A 34 6.07 2.31 12.55
N ARG A 35 4.82 2.16 13.01
CA ARG A 35 3.97 1.02 12.67
C ARG A 35 3.67 0.95 11.19
N PHE A 36 3.27 2.05 10.52
CA PHE A 36 3.02 1.99 9.08
C PHE A 36 4.31 1.82 8.26
N GLN A 37 5.43 2.39 8.72
CA GLN A 37 6.73 2.17 8.07
C GLN A 37 7.15 0.69 8.15
N ASN A 38 6.96 0.05 9.28
CA ASN A 38 7.21 -1.38 9.45
C ASN A 38 6.24 -2.23 8.60
N ALA A 39 4.97 -1.83 8.51
CA ALA A 39 4.01 -2.51 7.64
C ALA A 39 4.42 -2.40 6.16
N TYR A 40 4.94 -1.25 5.72
CA TYR A 40 5.49 -1.11 4.36
C TYR A 40 6.67 -2.06 4.10
N SER A 41 7.54 -2.26 5.08
CA SER A 41 8.68 -3.18 4.94
C SER A 41 8.25 -4.62 4.60
N GLN A 42 7.07 -5.06 5.08
CA GLN A 42 6.52 -6.36 4.71
C GLN A 42 6.12 -6.42 3.22
N ILE A 43 5.59 -5.31 2.71
CA ILE A 43 5.28 -5.18 1.28
C ILE A 43 6.58 -5.23 0.46
N ASP A 44 7.59 -4.45 0.83
CA ASP A 44 8.88 -4.34 0.13
C ASP A 44 9.57 -5.70 -0.03
N VAL A 45 9.52 -6.56 0.99
CA VAL A 45 10.02 -7.93 0.94
C VAL A 45 9.31 -8.75 -0.15
N GLN A 46 7.98 -8.67 -0.24
CA GLN A 46 7.22 -9.44 -1.22
C GLN A 46 7.37 -8.87 -2.64
N LEU A 47 7.46 -7.55 -2.78
CA LEU A 47 7.76 -6.91 -4.07
C LEU A 47 9.13 -7.35 -4.61
N LYS A 48 10.16 -7.34 -3.79
CA LYS A 48 11.49 -7.82 -4.16
C LYS A 48 11.44 -9.26 -4.63
N ARG A 49 10.75 -10.14 -3.89
CA ARG A 49 10.56 -11.54 -4.29
C ARG A 49 9.89 -11.64 -5.66
N ARG A 50 8.83 -10.87 -5.92
CA ARG A 50 8.16 -10.84 -7.22
C ARG A 50 9.11 -10.38 -8.34
N TYR A 51 9.89 -9.33 -8.10
CA TYR A 51 10.85 -8.83 -9.08
C TYR A 51 11.96 -9.83 -9.40
N ASP A 52 12.36 -10.67 -8.44
CA ASP A 52 13.38 -11.69 -8.62
C ASP A 52 12.86 -12.93 -9.37
N LEU A 53 11.57 -13.21 -9.32
CA LEU A 53 10.93 -14.31 -10.06
C LEU A 53 10.78 -13.99 -11.56
N ILE A 54 10.53 -12.74 -11.93
CA ILE A 54 10.21 -12.33 -13.30
C ILE A 54 11.33 -12.64 -14.31
N PRO A 55 12.62 -12.40 -14.05
CA PRO A 55 13.68 -12.78 -14.97
C PRO A 55 13.70 -14.29 -15.26
N ASN A 56 13.49 -15.13 -14.26
CA ASN A 56 13.45 -16.58 -14.42
C ASN A 56 12.25 -17.02 -15.27
N LEU A 57 11.09 -16.37 -15.06
CA LEU A 57 9.88 -16.59 -15.88
C LEU A 57 10.13 -16.27 -17.35
N VAL A 58 10.73 -15.09 -17.62
CA VAL A 58 11.05 -14.65 -18.98
C VAL A 58 12.09 -15.56 -19.63
N GLU A 59 13.12 -15.97 -18.89
CA GLU A 59 14.15 -16.86 -19.40
C GLU A 59 13.59 -18.25 -19.75
N THR A 60 12.71 -18.81 -18.91
CA THR A 60 12.02 -20.07 -19.19
C THR A 60 11.17 -19.96 -20.46
N ALA A 61 10.50 -18.82 -20.68
CA ALA A 61 9.63 -18.60 -21.83
C ALA A 61 10.40 -18.38 -23.15
N LYS A 62 11.59 -17.77 -23.12
CA LYS A 62 12.39 -17.43 -24.32
C LYS A 62 12.62 -18.62 -25.28
N GLY A 63 12.80 -19.82 -24.73
CA GLY A 63 13.01 -21.03 -25.52
C GLY A 63 11.81 -21.39 -26.38
N TYR A 64 10.61 -21.09 -25.93
CA TYR A 64 9.33 -21.44 -26.56
C TYR A 64 8.72 -20.28 -27.37
N MET A 65 8.90 -19.03 -26.89
CA MET A 65 8.27 -17.82 -27.43
C MET A 65 9.26 -16.97 -28.24
N LYS A 66 9.97 -17.58 -29.19
CA LYS A 66 11.06 -16.95 -29.97
C LYS A 66 10.61 -15.71 -30.78
N HIS A 67 9.36 -15.67 -31.18
CA HIS A 67 8.78 -14.60 -32.00
C HIS A 67 8.14 -13.47 -31.15
N GLU A 68 8.06 -13.63 -29.81
CA GLU A 68 7.36 -12.74 -28.90
C GLU A 68 8.31 -11.84 -28.09
N ARG A 69 9.42 -11.44 -28.71
CA ARG A 69 10.46 -10.64 -28.03
C ARG A 69 9.91 -9.35 -27.42
N GLU A 70 9.01 -8.68 -28.12
CA GLU A 70 8.41 -7.43 -27.66
C GLU A 70 7.64 -7.61 -26.33
N THR A 71 6.88 -8.70 -26.21
CA THR A 71 6.15 -9.02 -24.96
C THR A 71 7.10 -9.34 -23.83
N LEU A 72 8.16 -10.11 -24.08
CA LEU A 72 9.17 -10.47 -23.09
C LEU A 72 9.93 -9.22 -22.60
N ASP A 73 10.35 -8.35 -23.53
CA ASP A 73 11.04 -7.09 -23.21
C ASP A 73 10.15 -6.12 -22.46
N ALA A 74 8.84 -6.06 -22.79
CA ALA A 74 7.86 -5.23 -22.08
C ALA A 74 7.73 -5.63 -20.61
N VAL A 75 7.71 -6.94 -20.30
CA VAL A 75 7.68 -7.44 -18.91
C VAL A 75 8.94 -7.02 -18.15
N ILE A 76 10.12 -7.18 -18.74
CA ILE A 76 11.38 -6.78 -18.09
C ILE A 76 11.43 -5.26 -17.87
N LYS A 77 10.99 -4.46 -18.85
CA LYS A 77 10.92 -3.00 -18.73
C LYS A 77 9.97 -2.57 -17.61
N ALA A 78 8.77 -3.14 -17.56
CA ALA A 78 7.79 -2.86 -16.53
C ALA A 78 8.31 -3.26 -15.13
N ARG A 79 8.96 -4.43 -15.03
CA ARG A 79 9.62 -4.89 -13.78
C ARG A 79 10.68 -3.89 -13.31
N ASN A 80 11.54 -3.39 -14.19
CA ASN A 80 12.59 -2.44 -13.83
C ASN A 80 12.01 -1.10 -13.35
N SER A 81 10.94 -0.62 -14.00
CA SER A 81 10.19 0.57 -13.56
C SER A 81 9.57 0.37 -12.18
N ALA A 82 8.93 -0.77 -11.94
CA ALA A 82 8.31 -1.09 -10.67
C ALA A 82 9.35 -1.21 -9.54
N MET A 83 10.48 -1.84 -9.81
CA MET A 83 11.60 -1.94 -8.87
C MET A 83 12.16 -0.56 -8.48
N ALA A 84 12.34 0.35 -9.43
CA ALA A 84 12.81 1.70 -9.16
C ALA A 84 11.81 2.51 -8.32
N ALA A 85 10.51 2.42 -8.65
CA ALA A 85 9.45 3.05 -7.87
C ALA A 85 9.34 2.44 -6.45
N GLY A 86 9.50 1.13 -6.31
CA GLY A 86 9.53 0.43 -5.02
C GLY A 86 10.66 0.91 -4.12
N GLN A 87 11.86 1.12 -4.67
CA GLN A 87 13.00 1.68 -3.93
C GLN A 87 12.72 3.11 -3.43
N GLN A 88 12.08 3.95 -4.24
CA GLN A 88 11.69 5.31 -3.83
C GLN A 88 10.65 5.29 -2.70
N ALA A 89 9.64 4.44 -2.81
CA ALA A 89 8.62 4.29 -1.78
C ALA A 89 9.17 3.69 -0.49
N ALA A 90 10.16 2.77 -0.57
CA ALA A 90 10.83 2.21 0.60
C ALA A 90 11.66 3.25 1.36
N ALA A 91 12.24 4.23 0.66
CA ALA A 91 12.98 5.32 1.29
C ALA A 91 12.05 6.27 2.08
N ASN A 92 10.82 6.49 1.63
CA ASN A 92 9.81 7.31 2.31
C ASN A 92 8.38 6.77 2.10
N PRO A 93 7.95 5.76 2.89
CA PRO A 93 6.64 5.13 2.73
C PRO A 93 5.43 6.02 3.01
N GLY A 94 5.65 7.23 3.57
CA GLY A 94 4.61 8.23 3.82
C GLY A 94 4.39 9.23 2.67
N ASP A 95 5.33 9.29 1.71
CA ASP A 95 5.27 10.26 0.61
C ASP A 95 4.17 9.90 -0.40
N PRO A 96 3.16 10.79 -0.59
CA PRO A 96 2.07 10.56 -1.54
C PRO A 96 2.55 10.33 -2.99
N ASN A 97 3.61 11.01 -3.41
CA ASN A 97 4.12 10.89 -4.76
C ASN A 97 4.84 9.55 -4.96
N ALA A 98 5.65 9.13 -3.99
CA ALA A 98 6.35 7.85 -4.05
C ALA A 98 5.36 6.67 -4.08
N ILE A 99 4.32 6.70 -3.23
CA ILE A 99 3.27 5.66 -3.20
C ILE A 99 2.44 5.66 -4.50
N ARG A 100 2.11 6.83 -5.05
CA ARG A 100 1.39 6.92 -6.34
C ARG A 100 2.22 6.38 -7.50
N ASN A 101 3.50 6.75 -7.56
CA ASN A 101 4.42 6.24 -8.59
C ASN A 101 4.57 4.73 -8.52
N LEU A 102 4.69 4.18 -7.29
CA LEU A 102 4.71 2.75 -7.07
C LEU A 102 3.41 2.10 -7.55
N SER A 103 2.24 2.62 -7.16
CA SER A 103 0.94 2.09 -7.59
C SER A 103 0.80 2.05 -9.11
N THR A 104 1.22 3.13 -9.79
CA THR A 104 1.18 3.21 -11.26
C THR A 104 2.12 2.18 -11.91
N ALA A 105 3.36 2.06 -11.41
CA ALA A 105 4.34 1.14 -11.93
C ALA A 105 3.94 -0.33 -11.70
N GLU A 106 3.37 -0.65 -10.54
CA GLU A 106 2.85 -1.97 -10.21
C GLU A 106 1.64 -2.37 -11.08
N THR A 107 0.74 -1.42 -11.35
CA THR A 107 -0.38 -1.63 -12.28
C THR A 107 0.13 -1.91 -13.69
N ALA A 108 1.14 -1.19 -14.17
CA ALA A 108 1.75 -1.45 -15.47
C ALA A 108 2.45 -2.81 -15.53
N LEU A 109 3.14 -3.22 -14.47
CA LEU A 109 3.77 -4.54 -14.37
C LEU A 109 2.71 -5.66 -14.38
N ALA A 110 1.64 -5.53 -13.61
CA ALA A 110 0.54 -6.49 -13.60
C ALA A 110 -0.10 -6.64 -14.99
N GLY A 111 -0.34 -5.53 -15.69
CA GLY A 111 -0.84 -5.54 -17.06
C GLY A 111 0.09 -6.25 -18.04
N SER A 112 1.41 -6.03 -17.92
CA SER A 112 2.41 -6.71 -18.75
C SER A 112 2.49 -8.21 -18.46
N LEU A 113 2.44 -8.60 -17.20
CA LEU A 113 2.42 -10.02 -16.78
C LEU A 113 1.15 -10.73 -17.25
N ASN A 114 -0.02 -10.10 -17.12
CA ASN A 114 -1.27 -10.68 -17.58
C ASN A 114 -1.27 -10.90 -19.12
N ARG A 115 -0.73 -9.93 -19.89
CA ARG A 115 -0.56 -10.10 -21.34
C ARG A 115 0.40 -11.24 -21.66
N PHE A 116 1.52 -11.33 -20.96
CA PHE A 116 2.49 -12.40 -21.12
C PHE A 116 1.87 -13.78 -20.82
N ILE A 117 1.15 -13.92 -19.69
CA ILE A 117 0.49 -15.18 -19.30
C ILE A 117 -0.57 -15.57 -20.33
N GLY A 118 -1.42 -14.62 -20.77
CA GLY A 118 -2.42 -14.88 -21.81
C GLY A 118 -1.81 -15.33 -23.15
N LEU A 119 -0.65 -14.77 -23.52
CA LEU A 119 0.07 -15.19 -24.73
C LEU A 119 0.73 -16.56 -24.55
N ALA A 120 1.27 -16.85 -23.36
CA ALA A 120 1.88 -18.14 -23.05
C ALA A 120 0.90 -19.33 -23.16
N GLU A 121 -0.42 -19.07 -23.00
CA GLU A 121 -1.46 -20.09 -23.19
C GLU A 121 -1.53 -20.63 -24.64
N ALA A 122 -1.07 -19.84 -25.62
CA ALA A 122 -0.99 -20.26 -27.03
C ALA A 122 0.19 -21.22 -27.32
N TYR A 123 1.07 -21.45 -26.33
CA TYR A 123 2.25 -22.31 -26.43
C TYR A 123 2.10 -23.55 -25.54
N PRO A 124 1.53 -24.67 -26.01
CA PRO A 124 1.22 -25.85 -25.19
C PRO A 124 2.43 -26.45 -24.47
N ASP A 125 3.60 -26.48 -25.13
CA ASP A 125 4.83 -27.01 -24.56
C ASP A 125 5.36 -26.13 -23.38
N LEU A 126 5.21 -24.82 -23.48
CA LEU A 126 5.54 -23.89 -22.39
C LEU A 126 4.55 -24.06 -21.23
N LYS A 127 3.27 -24.18 -21.54
CA LYS A 127 2.21 -24.38 -20.54
C LYS A 127 2.40 -25.68 -19.75
N ALA A 128 2.90 -26.74 -20.40
CA ALA A 128 3.20 -28.02 -19.78
C ALA A 128 4.55 -28.04 -19.03
N ASN A 129 5.37 -27.00 -19.17
CA ASN A 129 6.69 -26.93 -18.52
C ASN A 129 6.56 -26.78 -17.00
N GLN A 130 7.15 -27.71 -16.25
CA GLN A 130 7.05 -27.74 -14.79
C GLN A 130 7.66 -26.50 -14.13
N ASN A 131 8.77 -25.97 -14.66
CA ASN A 131 9.38 -24.76 -14.12
C ASN A 131 8.47 -23.54 -14.33
N MET A 132 7.81 -23.46 -15.50
CA MET A 132 6.84 -22.39 -15.78
C MET A 132 5.66 -22.43 -14.82
N LEU A 133 5.09 -23.63 -14.58
CA LEU A 133 3.98 -23.82 -13.63
C LEU A 133 4.40 -23.43 -12.21
N ALA A 134 5.56 -23.88 -11.74
CA ALA A 134 6.07 -23.52 -10.41
C ALA A 134 6.29 -22.02 -10.24
N LEU A 135 6.84 -21.34 -11.26
CA LEU A 135 7.04 -19.88 -11.25
C LEU A 135 5.73 -19.11 -11.26
N GLN A 136 4.71 -19.56 -12.01
CA GLN A 136 3.37 -18.97 -11.99
C GLN A 136 2.68 -19.13 -10.63
N GLU A 137 2.79 -20.30 -10.01
CA GLU A 137 2.26 -20.56 -8.67
C GLU A 137 2.93 -19.64 -7.64
N GLU A 138 4.26 -19.51 -7.70
CA GLU A 138 5.00 -18.66 -6.79
C GLU A 138 4.68 -17.17 -7.00
N LEU A 139 4.50 -16.71 -8.24
CA LEU A 139 4.04 -15.36 -8.54
C LEU A 139 2.65 -15.11 -7.99
N THR A 140 1.70 -16.04 -8.17
CA THR A 140 0.35 -15.94 -7.62
C THR A 140 0.36 -15.90 -6.09
N SER A 141 1.17 -16.76 -5.45
CA SER A 141 1.35 -16.75 -3.99
C SER A 141 1.91 -15.40 -3.50
N THR A 142 2.89 -14.86 -4.23
CA THR A 142 3.51 -13.57 -3.89
C THR A 142 2.52 -12.42 -4.06
N GLU A 143 1.69 -12.43 -5.10
CA GLU A 143 0.63 -11.43 -5.32
C GLU A 143 -0.39 -11.41 -4.17
N ASN A 144 -0.82 -12.58 -3.71
CA ASN A 144 -1.71 -12.70 -2.56
C ASN A 144 -1.07 -12.13 -1.29
N LYS A 145 0.24 -12.39 -1.07
CA LYS A 145 0.97 -11.84 0.07
C LYS A 145 1.13 -10.33 -0.01
N ILE A 146 1.38 -9.78 -1.23
CA ILE A 146 1.43 -8.33 -1.46
C ILE A 146 0.07 -7.71 -1.15
N SER A 147 -1.02 -8.29 -1.63
CA SER A 147 -2.37 -7.81 -1.38
C SER A 147 -2.70 -7.76 0.12
N PHE A 148 -2.38 -8.81 0.85
CA PHE A 148 -2.57 -8.88 2.30
C PHE A 148 -1.70 -7.85 3.05
N ALA A 149 -0.40 -7.77 2.70
CA ALA A 149 0.52 -6.82 3.33
C ALA A 149 0.11 -5.36 3.05
N ARG A 150 -0.42 -5.07 1.84
CA ARG A 150 -0.96 -3.76 1.48
C ARG A 150 -2.16 -3.37 2.33
N GLN A 151 -3.06 -4.31 2.61
CA GLN A 151 -4.18 -4.05 3.52
C GLN A 151 -3.67 -3.66 4.91
N GLY A 152 -2.72 -4.43 5.48
CA GLY A 152 -2.14 -4.11 6.77
C GLY A 152 -1.40 -2.75 6.80
N PHE A 153 -0.74 -2.36 5.70
CA PHE A 153 -0.16 -1.03 5.55
C PHE A 153 -1.23 0.05 5.54
N ASN A 154 -2.30 -0.10 4.76
CA ASN A 154 -3.39 0.87 4.70
C ASN A 154 -4.09 1.03 6.05
N ASP A 155 -4.30 -0.04 6.80
CA ASP A 155 -4.86 0.00 8.15
C ASP A 155 -3.94 0.78 9.10
N ALA A 156 -2.63 0.55 9.03
CA ALA A 156 -1.64 1.26 9.84
C ALA A 156 -1.54 2.75 9.46
N VAL A 157 -1.61 3.10 8.16
CA VAL A 157 -1.67 4.50 7.68
C VAL A 157 -2.94 5.18 8.16
N THR A 158 -4.08 4.50 8.09
CA THR A 158 -5.37 5.04 8.57
C THR A 158 -5.30 5.34 10.07
N ALA A 159 -4.78 4.42 10.87
CA ALA A 159 -4.60 4.62 12.30
C ALA A 159 -3.66 5.83 12.61
N TYR A 160 -2.56 5.97 11.85
CA TYR A 160 -1.66 7.11 11.97
C TYR A 160 -2.34 8.43 11.58
N ASN A 161 -3.01 8.48 10.43
CA ASN A 161 -3.72 9.68 9.97
C ASN A 161 -4.81 10.08 10.96
N THR A 162 -5.59 9.13 11.49
CA THR A 162 -6.56 9.39 12.55
C THR A 162 -5.89 9.99 13.78
N GLY A 163 -4.74 9.46 14.22
CA GLY A 163 -4.01 9.98 15.37
C GLY A 163 -3.55 11.43 15.20
N ILE A 164 -3.11 11.84 14.00
CA ILE A 164 -2.68 13.22 13.73
C ILE A 164 -3.85 14.18 13.46
N GLU A 165 -5.05 13.68 13.17
CA GLU A 165 -6.24 14.50 12.85
C GLU A 165 -7.15 14.69 14.05
N THR A 166 -7.18 13.75 15.01
CA THR A 166 -8.04 13.81 16.19
C THR A 166 -7.42 14.65 17.31
N PHE A 167 -8.28 15.33 18.11
CA PHE A 167 -7.85 16.04 19.31
C PHE A 167 -7.48 15.05 20.42
N PRO A 168 -6.41 15.29 21.17
CA PRO A 168 -5.46 16.40 21.10
C PRO A 168 -4.25 16.15 20.20
N GLY A 169 -4.21 15.01 19.48
CA GLY A 169 -3.12 14.62 18.59
C GLY A 169 -2.83 15.65 17.51
N ASN A 170 -3.88 16.27 16.93
CA ASN A 170 -3.75 17.29 15.87
C ASN A 170 -2.93 18.51 16.32
N PHE A 171 -3.06 18.92 17.57
CA PHE A 171 -2.28 20.02 18.12
C PHE A 171 -0.79 19.65 18.24
N VAL A 172 -0.50 18.45 18.77
CA VAL A 172 0.87 17.94 18.90
C VAL A 172 1.49 17.65 17.53
N ALA A 173 0.70 17.16 16.58
CA ALA A 173 1.14 16.88 15.22
C ALA A 173 1.63 18.13 14.49
N GLY A 174 0.98 19.28 14.68
CA GLY A 174 1.39 20.57 14.13
C GLY A 174 2.78 21.01 14.59
N PHE A 175 3.10 20.82 15.87
CA PHE A 175 4.44 21.14 16.39
C PHE A 175 5.50 20.10 16.03
N GLY A 176 5.11 18.82 15.94
CA GLY A 176 6.01 17.70 15.68
C GLY A 176 6.27 17.44 14.20
N ASN A 177 5.74 18.26 13.29
CA ASN A 177 5.83 18.11 11.82
C ASN A 177 5.41 16.70 11.35
N PHE A 178 4.32 16.18 11.94
CA PHE A 178 3.71 14.94 11.48
C PHE A 178 2.82 15.24 10.28
N GLN A 179 3.22 14.74 9.10
CA GLN A 179 2.47 14.90 7.87
C GLN A 179 1.59 13.68 7.61
N ARG A 180 0.47 13.89 6.93
CA ARG A 180 -0.43 12.82 6.52
C ARG A 180 0.28 11.86 5.58
N ALA A 181 0.15 10.56 5.82
CA ALA A 181 0.66 9.51 4.96
C ALA A 181 -0.40 9.09 3.92
N SER A 182 0.05 8.68 2.74
CA SER A 182 -0.83 8.22 1.66
C SER A 182 -1.13 6.73 1.77
N LEU A 183 -2.38 6.37 1.51
CA LEU A 183 -2.80 4.99 1.31
C LEU A 183 -2.26 4.46 -0.04
N TRP A 184 -1.97 3.18 -0.10
CA TRP A 184 -1.70 2.51 -1.36
C TRP A 184 -2.98 1.92 -1.93
N GLU A 185 -3.65 2.70 -2.76
CA GLU A 185 -4.80 2.27 -3.53
C GLU A 185 -4.34 1.77 -4.91
N LEU A 186 -4.74 0.56 -5.30
CA LEU A 186 -4.65 0.16 -6.69
C LEU A 186 -5.73 0.93 -7.45
N THR A 187 -5.32 1.63 -8.48
CA THR A 187 -6.25 2.27 -9.39
C THR A 187 -6.81 1.19 -10.32
N GLU A 188 -7.78 0.41 -9.85
CA GLU A 188 -8.60 -0.39 -10.74
C GLU A 188 -9.63 0.54 -11.40
N PRO A 189 -9.62 0.68 -12.74
CA PRO A 189 -10.56 1.57 -13.42
C PRO A 189 -12.02 1.11 -13.33
N GLU A 190 -12.28 -0.15 -12.98
CA GLU A 190 -13.61 -0.76 -13.03
C GLU A 190 -14.42 -0.63 -11.74
N ASP A 191 -13.80 -0.63 -10.56
CA ASP A 191 -14.54 -0.57 -9.29
C ASP A 191 -15.22 0.78 -9.01
N ARG A 192 -14.77 1.87 -9.63
CA ARG A 192 -15.47 3.16 -9.53
C ARG A 192 -16.82 3.19 -10.24
N LYS A 193 -17.04 2.32 -11.23
CA LYS A 193 -18.34 2.22 -11.91
C LYS A 193 -19.33 1.36 -11.14
N SER A 194 -18.88 0.27 -10.52
CA SER A 194 -19.76 -0.65 -9.77
C SER A 194 -20.31 -0.01 -8.49
N THR A 195 -19.50 0.77 -7.76
CA THR A 195 -19.95 1.45 -6.54
C THR A 195 -20.98 2.55 -6.82
N ARG A 196 -20.92 3.23 -7.98
CA ARG A 196 -21.94 4.21 -8.39
C ARG A 196 -23.22 3.56 -8.88
N LEU A 197 -23.15 2.39 -9.50
CA LEU A 197 -24.34 1.65 -9.96
C LEU A 197 -25.10 1.02 -8.78
N ASN A 198 -24.41 0.54 -7.74
CA ASN A 198 -25.07 -0.05 -6.58
C ASN A 198 -25.78 1.00 -5.71
N SER A 199 -25.25 2.22 -5.61
CA SER A 199 -25.92 3.31 -4.88
C SER A 199 -27.17 3.83 -5.60
N SER A 200 -27.27 3.70 -6.92
CA SER A 200 -28.45 4.11 -7.68
C SER A 200 -29.59 3.07 -7.65
N HIS A 201 -29.28 1.78 -7.46
CA HIS A 201 -30.30 0.74 -7.33
C HIS A 201 -30.97 0.70 -5.94
N GLU A 202 -30.31 1.15 -4.89
CA GLU A 202 -30.87 1.18 -3.54
C GLU A 202 -31.97 2.23 -3.36
N TRP A 203 -32.00 3.27 -4.20
CA TRP A 203 -33.06 4.29 -4.19
C TRP A 203 -34.36 3.84 -4.85
N ILE A 204 -34.32 2.91 -5.81
CA ILE A 204 -35.48 2.46 -6.57
C ILE A 204 -36.30 1.44 -5.78
N SER A 205 -35.73 0.71 -4.84
CA SER A 205 -36.43 -0.30 -4.03
C SER A 205 -37.21 0.27 -2.84
N ARG A 206 -37.15 1.58 -2.59
CA ARG A 206 -37.84 2.25 -1.46
C ARG A 206 -39.03 3.11 -1.85
N MET A 207 -39.48 3.07 -3.11
CA MET A 207 -40.75 3.72 -3.47
C MET A 207 -41.92 2.81 -3.11
N PRO A 208 -42.87 3.24 -2.23
CA PRO A 208 -44.08 2.48 -1.96
C PRO A 208 -44.95 2.48 -3.22
N SER A 209 -45.38 1.29 -3.63
CA SER A 209 -46.38 1.10 -4.68
C SER A 209 -47.63 1.85 -4.26
N SER A 210 -47.94 2.96 -4.91
CA SER A 210 -49.21 3.65 -4.79
C SER A 210 -50.25 2.86 -5.55
N ALA A 211 -51.19 2.27 -4.80
CA ALA A 211 -52.47 1.77 -5.29
C ALA A 211 -53.34 2.92 -5.78
#